data_9affd398fa94c97b1eded6e30e9c2e73
#
_entry.id   9affd398fa94c97b1eded6e30e9c2e73
#
_cell.length_a   1.000
_cell.length_b   1.000
_cell.length_c   1.000
_cell.angle_alpha   90.00
_cell.angle_beta   90.00
_cell.angle_gamma   90.00
#
_symmetry.space_group_name_H-M   'P 1'
#
loop_
_entity.id
_entity.type
_entity.pdbx_description
1 polymer ?
#
loop_
_entity_poly.entity_id
_entity_poly.type
_entity_poly.pdbx_seq_one_letter_code
_entity_poly.pdbx_strand_id
1 'polypeptide(L)'
;KLYLSIFSIVIKSSIVIIFVAFNGMFIFKDISNIINVFTINAEVFNIILFIIILTLIDLPFSYYKVFFIENNYGFNRQSKLLFFKDFVLSLLISLIIISILFTIFNKLYNFYIDDWWLYMWLIFIIFNILVMYLFPIIISPLFNNFKKIDDEEIISEIKDLSKKTNFKISNIYIMDGSKRSGHSNAYFTGFYKNKRIVFYDTLIDLLTPTEIRSVLAHEIGHYVKKHIMLSMIINFFMSFIFFYIIYKMTSIEMLFTELGVDQASSSQIVILFSLLLPCVLYFITPLFSVLSRKNEYEADNYAKLHSDKNDLISSLLKLYKENLSLIKSSPIYSSIYSSHPTVFERINNLKL
;
A
#
# COMPACT_ATOMS: atom_id res chain seq x y z
N LYS A 1 11.10 -14.75 -7.19
CA LYS A 1 10.09 -13.65 -7.12
C LYS A 1 9.71 -13.18 -8.53
N LEU A 2 10.65 -12.81 -9.40
CA LEU A 2 10.35 -12.29 -10.76
C LEU A 2 9.46 -13.24 -11.58
N TYR A 3 9.83 -14.52 -11.68
CA TYR A 3 9.02 -15.50 -12.43
C TYR A 3 7.60 -15.64 -11.90
N LEU A 4 7.41 -15.63 -10.58
CA LEU A 4 6.08 -15.66 -9.98
C LEU A 4 5.28 -14.40 -10.32
N SER A 5 5.92 -13.22 -10.30
CA SER A 5 5.26 -11.96 -10.67
C SER A 5 4.85 -11.98 -12.16
N ILE A 6 5.72 -12.41 -13.07
CA ILE A 6 5.39 -12.54 -14.50
C ILE A 6 4.24 -13.53 -14.68
N PHE A 7 4.29 -14.71 -14.07
CA PHE A 7 3.24 -15.71 -14.15
C PHE A 7 1.91 -15.19 -13.59
N SER A 8 1.92 -14.49 -12.46
CA SER A 8 0.72 -13.84 -11.90
C SER A 8 0.14 -12.80 -12.85
N ILE A 9 0.98 -11.98 -13.48
CA ILE A 9 0.53 -10.97 -14.45
C ILE A 9 -0.11 -11.65 -15.66
N VAL A 10 0.53 -12.68 -16.23
CA VAL A 10 0.00 -13.42 -17.38
C VAL A 10 -1.36 -14.03 -17.05
N ILE A 11 -1.49 -14.72 -15.91
CA ILE A 11 -2.76 -15.33 -15.49
C ILE A 11 -3.86 -14.27 -15.30
N LYS A 12 -3.56 -13.17 -14.57
CA LYS A 12 -4.53 -12.10 -14.34
C LYS A 12 -4.95 -11.41 -15.63
N SER A 13 -4.01 -11.11 -16.52
CA SER A 13 -4.32 -10.54 -17.84
C SER A 13 -5.16 -11.49 -18.69
N SER A 14 -4.85 -12.79 -18.66
CA SER A 14 -5.66 -13.80 -19.36
C SER A 14 -7.09 -13.86 -18.81
N ILE A 15 -7.27 -13.78 -17.48
CA ILE A 15 -8.60 -13.74 -16.85
C ILE A 15 -9.36 -12.49 -17.30
N VAL A 16 -8.73 -11.33 -17.35
CA VAL A 16 -9.36 -10.08 -17.84
C VAL A 16 -9.77 -10.21 -19.30
N ILE A 17 -8.89 -10.75 -20.15
CA ILE A 17 -9.19 -10.96 -21.57
C ILE A 17 -10.36 -11.92 -21.73
N ILE A 18 -10.37 -13.05 -21.01
CA ILE A 18 -11.47 -14.03 -21.03
C ILE A 18 -12.76 -13.37 -20.53
N PHE A 19 -12.70 -12.62 -19.42
CA PHE A 19 -13.84 -11.90 -18.87
C PHE A 19 -14.47 -10.95 -19.91
N VAL A 20 -13.65 -10.20 -20.65
CA VAL A 20 -14.11 -9.30 -21.72
C VAL A 20 -14.63 -10.10 -22.91
N ALA A 21 -13.88 -11.10 -23.39
CA ALA A 21 -14.23 -11.89 -24.59
C ALA A 21 -15.54 -12.70 -24.45
N PHE A 22 -15.86 -13.12 -23.24
CA PHE A 22 -17.09 -13.88 -22.93
C PHE A 22 -18.18 -13.03 -22.27
N ASN A 23 -18.15 -11.72 -22.48
CA ASN A 23 -19.15 -10.80 -21.94
C ASN A 23 -19.38 -10.97 -20.42
N GLY A 24 -18.29 -11.04 -19.66
CA GLY A 24 -18.33 -11.24 -18.20
C GLY A 24 -19.20 -10.24 -17.46
N MET A 25 -19.37 -9.03 -18.01
CA MET A 25 -20.31 -8.03 -17.49
C MET A 25 -21.77 -8.51 -17.54
N PHE A 26 -22.14 -9.28 -18.56
CA PHE A 26 -23.47 -9.87 -18.69
C PHE A 26 -23.78 -10.88 -17.57
N ILE A 27 -22.75 -11.66 -17.17
CA ILE A 27 -22.87 -12.60 -16.04
C ILE A 27 -23.28 -11.87 -14.75
N PHE A 28 -22.67 -10.70 -14.47
CA PHE A 28 -23.05 -9.90 -13.31
C PHE A 28 -24.46 -9.31 -13.42
N LYS A 29 -24.93 -8.98 -14.64
CA LYS A 29 -26.31 -8.55 -14.89
C LYS A 29 -27.29 -9.69 -14.58
N ASP A 30 -27.01 -10.90 -15.04
CA ASP A 30 -27.86 -12.06 -14.77
C ASP A 30 -27.91 -12.44 -13.30
N ILE A 31 -26.77 -12.40 -12.61
CA ILE A 31 -26.70 -12.56 -11.16
C ILE A 31 -27.54 -11.51 -10.46
N SER A 32 -27.49 -10.23 -10.88
CA SER A 32 -28.33 -9.16 -10.35
C SER A 32 -29.82 -9.47 -10.50
N ASN A 33 -30.24 -9.98 -11.65
CA ASN A 33 -31.64 -10.32 -11.90
C ASN A 33 -32.13 -11.43 -10.96
N ILE A 34 -31.30 -12.44 -10.71
CA ILE A 34 -31.62 -13.54 -9.78
C ILE A 34 -31.69 -13.02 -8.33
N ILE A 35 -30.73 -12.20 -7.91
CA ILE A 35 -30.61 -11.72 -6.54
C ILE A 35 -31.70 -10.72 -6.17
N ASN A 36 -32.14 -9.90 -7.09
CA ASN A 36 -33.24 -8.97 -6.87
C ASN A 36 -34.54 -9.65 -6.41
N VAL A 37 -34.74 -10.94 -6.76
CA VAL A 37 -35.86 -11.76 -6.28
C VAL A 37 -35.82 -11.93 -4.75
N PHE A 38 -34.62 -11.92 -4.13
CA PHE A 38 -34.41 -12.11 -2.70
C PHE A 38 -34.33 -10.81 -1.88
N THR A 39 -34.74 -9.66 -2.46
CA THR A 39 -34.72 -8.35 -1.79
C THR A 39 -33.33 -7.86 -1.32
N ILE A 40 -32.28 -8.50 -1.78
CA ILE A 40 -30.88 -8.10 -1.53
C ILE A 40 -30.49 -7.05 -2.58
N ASN A 41 -29.74 -6.03 -2.17
CA ASN A 41 -29.22 -5.06 -3.12
C ASN A 41 -28.19 -5.75 -4.05
N ALA A 42 -28.63 -6.08 -5.25
CA ALA A 42 -27.84 -6.85 -6.24
C ALA A 42 -26.54 -6.14 -6.62
N GLU A 43 -26.54 -4.80 -6.66
CA GLU A 43 -25.34 -4.03 -7.01
C GLU A 43 -24.24 -4.20 -5.94
N VAL A 44 -24.60 -4.15 -4.64
CA VAL A 44 -23.68 -4.40 -3.54
C VAL A 44 -23.18 -5.85 -3.56
N PHE A 45 -24.09 -6.80 -3.84
CA PHE A 45 -23.72 -8.22 -3.93
C PHE A 45 -22.71 -8.48 -5.04
N ASN A 46 -22.88 -7.87 -6.22
CA ASN A 46 -21.95 -8.00 -7.35
C ASN A 46 -20.54 -7.54 -6.97
N ILE A 47 -20.42 -6.42 -6.25
CA ILE A 47 -19.11 -5.94 -5.79
C ILE A 47 -18.49 -6.88 -4.76
N ILE A 48 -19.29 -7.38 -3.82
CA ILE A 48 -18.82 -8.37 -2.84
C ILE A 48 -18.30 -9.62 -3.56
N LEU A 49 -19.06 -10.14 -4.50
CA LEU A 49 -18.69 -11.32 -5.29
C LEU A 49 -17.42 -11.07 -6.11
N PHE A 50 -17.32 -9.92 -6.77
CA PHE A 50 -16.14 -9.54 -7.53
C PHE A 50 -14.88 -9.49 -6.66
N ILE A 51 -14.95 -8.87 -5.48
CA ILE A 51 -13.81 -8.80 -4.54
C ILE A 51 -13.42 -10.18 -4.03
N ILE A 52 -14.39 -11.05 -3.72
CA ILE A 52 -14.12 -12.43 -3.30
C ILE A 52 -13.39 -13.17 -4.44
N ILE A 53 -13.85 -13.08 -5.67
CA ILE A 53 -13.23 -13.72 -6.84
C ILE A 53 -11.77 -13.24 -6.99
N LEU A 54 -11.52 -11.92 -6.99
CA LEU A 54 -10.16 -11.38 -7.11
C LEU A 54 -9.26 -11.86 -5.97
N THR A 55 -9.76 -11.87 -4.74
CA THR A 55 -9.01 -12.31 -3.57
C THR A 55 -8.67 -13.79 -3.63
N LEU A 56 -9.60 -14.62 -4.11
CA LEU A 56 -9.37 -16.06 -4.30
C LEU A 56 -8.37 -16.35 -5.44
N ILE A 57 -8.38 -15.55 -6.51
CA ILE A 57 -7.38 -15.65 -7.59
C ILE A 57 -5.97 -15.30 -7.04
N ASP A 58 -5.86 -14.34 -6.13
CA ASP A 58 -4.58 -13.94 -5.54
C ASP A 58 -4.05 -14.90 -4.46
N LEU A 59 -4.92 -15.66 -3.84
CA LEU A 59 -4.57 -16.55 -2.72
C LEU A 59 -3.48 -17.59 -3.07
N PRO A 60 -3.53 -18.34 -4.20
CA PRO A 60 -2.47 -19.29 -4.56
C PRO A 60 -1.10 -18.63 -4.73
N PHE A 61 -1.05 -17.45 -5.34
CA PHE A 61 0.20 -16.71 -5.55
C PHE A 61 0.79 -16.23 -4.23
N SER A 62 -0.04 -15.71 -3.33
CA SER A 62 0.36 -15.28 -1.98
C SER A 62 0.84 -16.45 -1.14
N TYR A 63 0.13 -17.58 -1.19
CA TYR A 63 0.54 -18.81 -0.49
C TYR A 63 1.88 -19.34 -1.01
N TYR A 64 2.05 -19.42 -2.34
CA TYR A 64 3.29 -19.87 -2.95
C TYR A 64 4.46 -18.93 -2.61
N LYS A 65 4.23 -17.61 -2.65
CA LYS A 65 5.23 -16.63 -2.24
C LYS A 65 5.71 -16.87 -0.82
N VAL A 66 4.81 -17.01 0.13
CA VAL A 66 5.14 -17.15 1.56
C VAL A 66 5.76 -18.50 1.87
N PHE A 67 5.10 -19.60 1.49
CA PHE A 67 5.48 -20.94 1.95
C PHE A 67 6.52 -21.65 1.07
N PHE A 68 6.76 -21.16 -0.14
CA PHE A 68 7.82 -21.72 -1.00
C PHE A 68 8.96 -20.72 -1.18
N ILE A 69 8.69 -19.51 -1.68
CA ILE A 69 9.77 -18.57 -1.97
C ILE A 69 10.39 -18.02 -0.68
N GLU A 70 9.59 -17.38 0.17
CA GLU A 70 10.11 -16.76 1.41
C GLU A 70 10.66 -17.81 2.38
N ASN A 71 10.07 -19.00 2.40
CA ASN A 71 10.55 -20.12 3.22
C ASN A 71 11.92 -20.62 2.77
N ASN A 72 12.18 -20.75 1.45
CA ASN A 72 13.47 -21.18 0.91
C ASN A 72 14.61 -20.20 1.22
N TYR A 73 14.29 -18.93 1.46
CA TYR A 73 15.27 -17.91 1.85
C TYR A 73 15.30 -17.63 3.36
N GLY A 74 14.56 -18.42 4.16
CA GLY A 74 14.54 -18.27 5.62
C GLY A 74 13.71 -17.07 6.13
N PHE A 75 12.96 -16.40 5.26
CA PHE A 75 12.15 -15.24 5.67
C PHE A 75 10.81 -15.61 6.25
N ASN A 76 10.21 -16.73 5.84
CA ASN A 76 8.92 -17.13 6.36
C ASN A 76 9.04 -17.64 7.80
N ARG A 77 8.38 -16.94 8.72
CA ARG A 77 8.20 -17.36 10.12
C ARG A 77 6.72 -17.62 10.46
N GLN A 78 5.86 -17.46 9.47
CA GLN A 78 4.41 -17.58 9.63
C GLN A 78 3.96 -19.05 9.53
N SER A 79 3.11 -19.48 10.47
CA SER A 79 2.42 -20.76 10.34
C SER A 79 1.27 -20.69 9.31
N LYS A 80 0.91 -21.82 8.72
CA LYS A 80 -0.23 -21.89 7.78
C LYS A 80 -1.53 -21.39 8.42
N LEU A 81 -1.78 -21.75 9.71
CA LEU A 81 -2.96 -21.30 10.43
C LEU A 81 -3.00 -19.76 10.56
N LEU A 82 -1.85 -19.13 10.91
CA LEU A 82 -1.76 -17.69 11.02
C LEU A 82 -1.99 -17.02 9.65
N PHE A 83 -1.42 -17.59 8.58
CA PHE A 83 -1.64 -17.09 7.21
C PHE A 83 -3.13 -17.06 6.84
N PHE A 84 -3.85 -18.17 7.04
CA PHE A 84 -5.27 -18.23 6.72
C PHE A 84 -6.12 -17.36 7.65
N LYS A 85 -5.76 -17.23 8.93
CA LYS A 85 -6.41 -16.29 9.85
C LYS A 85 -6.26 -14.86 9.37
N ASP A 86 -5.04 -14.43 9.00
CA ASP A 86 -4.77 -13.09 8.48
C ASP A 86 -5.49 -12.85 7.15
N PHE A 87 -5.54 -13.87 6.29
CA PHE A 87 -6.28 -13.82 5.02
C PHE A 87 -7.79 -13.58 5.24
N VAL A 88 -8.42 -14.38 6.10
CA VAL A 88 -9.87 -14.22 6.40
C VAL A 88 -10.15 -12.88 7.04
N LEU A 89 -9.33 -12.46 8.02
CA LEU A 89 -9.49 -11.16 8.68
C LEU A 89 -9.36 -10.00 7.69
N SER A 90 -8.35 -10.04 6.81
CA SER A 90 -8.15 -9.02 5.77
C SER A 90 -9.32 -8.99 4.79
N LEU A 91 -9.83 -10.14 4.37
CA LEU A 91 -11.00 -10.25 3.50
C LEU A 91 -12.23 -9.64 4.16
N LEU A 92 -12.52 -9.98 5.42
CA LEU A 92 -13.67 -9.44 6.14
C LEU A 92 -13.60 -7.91 6.29
N ILE A 93 -12.44 -7.37 6.68
CA ILE A 93 -12.24 -5.92 6.78
C ILE A 93 -12.45 -5.26 5.41
N SER A 94 -11.90 -5.84 4.35
CA SER A 94 -12.04 -5.32 2.99
C SER A 94 -13.50 -5.33 2.54
N LEU A 95 -14.24 -6.42 2.78
CA LEU A 95 -15.65 -6.53 2.40
C LEU A 95 -16.52 -5.50 3.15
N ILE A 96 -16.27 -5.29 4.45
CA ILE A 96 -17.00 -4.27 5.23
C ILE A 96 -16.75 -2.87 4.65
N ILE A 97 -15.49 -2.50 4.46
CA ILE A 97 -15.11 -1.17 3.98
C ILE A 97 -15.68 -0.93 2.58
N ILE A 98 -15.48 -1.89 1.67
CA ILE A 98 -15.93 -1.77 0.27
C ILE A 98 -17.45 -1.73 0.20
N SER A 99 -18.18 -2.53 0.98
CA SER A 99 -19.65 -2.51 1.00
C SER A 99 -20.18 -1.15 1.44
N ILE A 100 -19.57 -0.52 2.45
CA ILE A 100 -19.98 0.82 2.90
C ILE A 100 -19.71 1.86 1.80
N LEU A 101 -18.48 1.91 1.28
CA LEU A 101 -18.09 2.87 0.25
C LEU A 101 -18.90 2.69 -1.03
N PHE A 102 -19.12 1.44 -1.44
CA PHE A 102 -19.91 1.16 -2.63
C PHE A 102 -21.40 1.51 -2.44
N THR A 103 -21.99 1.27 -1.26
CA THR A 103 -23.37 1.68 -0.98
C THR A 103 -23.54 3.20 -1.10
N ILE A 104 -22.55 3.97 -0.62
CA ILE A 104 -22.53 5.42 -0.77
C ILE A 104 -22.41 5.79 -2.26
N PHE A 105 -21.47 5.17 -2.98
CA PHE A 105 -21.30 5.38 -4.41
C PHE A 105 -22.59 5.10 -5.20
N ASN A 106 -23.22 3.94 -4.96
CA ASN A 106 -24.45 3.55 -5.64
C ASN A 106 -25.58 4.57 -5.43
N LYS A 107 -25.73 5.09 -4.21
CA LYS A 107 -26.69 6.16 -3.94
C LYS A 107 -26.35 7.45 -4.69
N LEU A 108 -25.09 7.90 -4.63
CA LEU A 108 -24.65 9.12 -5.30
C LEU A 108 -24.81 9.02 -6.82
N TYR A 109 -24.45 7.90 -7.40
CA TYR A 109 -24.56 7.63 -8.83
C TYR A 109 -26.02 7.73 -9.32
N ASN A 110 -26.97 7.20 -8.54
CA ASN A 110 -28.39 7.23 -8.91
C ASN A 110 -29.08 8.57 -8.64
N PHE A 111 -28.63 9.35 -7.63
CA PHE A 111 -29.29 10.60 -7.28
C PHE A 111 -28.65 11.85 -7.89
N TYR A 112 -27.34 11.82 -8.19
CA TYR A 112 -26.56 12.97 -8.65
C TYR A 112 -25.83 12.64 -9.96
N ILE A 113 -26.59 12.45 -11.05
CA ILE A 113 -26.10 11.94 -12.35
C ILE A 113 -24.87 12.71 -12.87
N ASP A 114 -24.85 14.05 -12.72
CA ASP A 114 -23.77 14.89 -13.24
C ASP A 114 -22.63 15.12 -12.26
N ASP A 115 -22.89 15.03 -10.95
CA ASP A 115 -21.93 15.45 -9.91
C ASP A 115 -21.42 14.30 -9.02
N TRP A 116 -21.89 13.06 -9.21
CA TRP A 116 -21.52 11.92 -8.36
C TRP A 116 -20.01 11.75 -8.23
N TRP A 117 -19.26 12.00 -9.28
CA TRP A 117 -17.81 11.86 -9.32
C TRP A 117 -17.10 12.83 -8.38
N LEU A 118 -17.60 14.07 -8.27
CA LEU A 118 -17.05 15.08 -7.37
C LEU A 118 -17.30 14.71 -5.91
N TYR A 119 -18.53 14.25 -5.58
CA TYR A 119 -18.84 13.77 -4.22
C TYR A 119 -18.03 12.53 -3.86
N MET A 120 -17.85 11.59 -4.80
CA MET A 120 -17.01 10.42 -4.56
C MET A 120 -15.54 10.77 -4.37
N TRP A 121 -15.04 11.74 -5.09
CA TRP A 121 -13.69 12.25 -4.86
C TRP A 121 -13.53 12.87 -3.46
N LEU A 122 -14.48 13.68 -3.00
CA LEU A 122 -14.48 14.22 -1.64
C LEU A 122 -14.51 13.11 -0.58
N ILE A 123 -15.36 12.09 -0.77
CA ILE A 123 -15.42 10.92 0.11
C ILE A 123 -14.10 10.16 0.10
N PHE A 124 -13.46 10.01 -1.05
CA PHE A 124 -12.15 9.39 -1.18
C PHE A 124 -11.08 10.14 -0.35
N ILE A 125 -11.07 11.48 -0.39
CA ILE A 125 -10.17 12.29 0.44
C ILE A 125 -10.43 12.03 1.94
N ILE A 126 -11.69 12.15 2.37
CA ILE A 126 -12.09 11.95 3.78
C ILE A 126 -11.71 10.53 4.22
N PHE A 127 -11.98 9.53 3.40
CA PHE A 127 -11.65 8.14 3.68
C PHE A 127 -10.14 7.93 3.83
N ASN A 128 -9.30 8.48 2.94
CA ASN A 128 -7.86 8.37 3.05
C ASN A 128 -7.32 9.01 4.34
N ILE A 129 -7.81 10.19 4.71
CA ILE A 129 -7.43 10.85 5.96
C ILE A 129 -7.87 10.01 7.16
N LEU A 130 -9.07 9.46 7.13
CA LEU A 130 -9.62 8.61 8.18
C LEU A 130 -8.80 7.32 8.33
N VAL A 131 -8.47 6.65 7.23
CA VAL A 131 -7.62 5.44 7.24
C VAL A 131 -6.24 5.76 7.81
N MET A 132 -5.61 6.84 7.38
CA MET A 132 -4.29 7.23 7.89
C MET A 132 -4.32 7.49 9.41
N TYR A 133 -5.43 8.01 9.93
CA TYR A 133 -5.62 8.21 11.37
C TYR A 133 -5.92 6.90 12.12
N LEU A 134 -6.80 6.06 11.57
CA LEU A 134 -7.29 4.83 12.23
C LEU A 134 -6.33 3.64 12.04
N PHE A 135 -5.52 3.62 10.98
CA PHE A 135 -4.63 2.50 10.69
C PHE A 135 -3.73 2.12 11.88
N PRO A 136 -2.95 3.04 12.50
CA PRO A 136 -2.07 2.69 13.61
C PRO A 136 -2.81 2.38 14.91
N ILE A 137 -4.09 2.77 15.04
CA ILE A 137 -4.86 2.67 16.27
C ILE A 137 -5.74 1.43 16.28
N ILE A 138 -6.34 1.08 15.13
CA ILE A 138 -7.33 0.01 15.01
C ILE A 138 -6.83 -1.10 14.10
N ILE A 139 -6.46 -0.78 12.85
CA ILE A 139 -6.20 -1.81 11.83
C ILE A 139 -4.93 -2.58 12.14
N SER A 140 -3.82 -1.87 12.35
CA SER A 140 -2.52 -2.52 12.59
C SER A 140 -2.50 -3.40 13.86
N PRO A 141 -3.14 -3.02 14.99
CA PRO A 141 -3.24 -3.86 16.19
C PRO A 141 -4.07 -5.13 16.04
N LEU A 142 -4.92 -5.24 15.02
CA LEU A 142 -5.65 -6.50 14.73
C LEU A 142 -4.69 -7.61 14.23
N PHE A 143 -3.59 -7.20 13.63
CA PHE A 143 -2.60 -8.12 13.06
C PHE A 143 -1.37 -8.29 13.96
N ASN A 144 -0.90 -7.22 14.61
CA ASN A 144 0.38 -7.17 15.30
C ASN A 144 0.24 -6.68 16.74
N ASN A 145 1.17 -7.11 17.59
CA ASN A 145 1.29 -6.58 18.94
C ASN A 145 2.34 -5.46 18.95
N PHE A 146 2.08 -4.43 19.76
CA PHE A 146 2.95 -3.26 19.90
C PHE A 146 3.39 -3.13 21.35
N LYS A 147 4.69 -2.96 21.56
CA LYS A 147 5.28 -2.67 22.87
C LYS A 147 6.03 -1.34 22.81
N LYS A 148 6.07 -0.60 23.89
CA LYS A 148 6.98 0.55 23.99
C LYS A 148 8.41 0.03 24.10
N ILE A 149 9.37 0.81 23.58
CA ILE A 149 10.79 0.53 23.79
C ILE A 149 11.10 0.71 25.27
N ASP A 150 11.80 -0.27 25.85
CA ASP A 150 12.25 -0.31 27.26
C ASP A 150 13.79 -0.35 27.40
N ASP A 151 14.52 -0.46 26.28
CA ASP A 151 15.97 -0.42 26.22
C ASP A 151 16.50 1.00 26.52
N GLU A 152 17.26 1.14 27.62
CA GLU A 152 17.75 2.43 28.12
C GLU A 152 18.76 3.08 27.16
N GLU A 153 19.60 2.30 26.46
CA GLU A 153 20.58 2.82 25.51
C GLU A 153 19.87 3.41 24.29
N ILE A 154 18.90 2.66 23.72
CA ILE A 154 18.10 3.16 22.61
C ILE A 154 17.31 4.39 23.00
N ILE A 155 16.70 4.39 24.19
CA ILE A 155 15.94 5.56 24.72
C ILE A 155 16.86 6.78 24.87
N SER A 156 18.10 6.59 25.31
CA SER A 156 19.09 7.66 25.43
C SER A 156 19.41 8.28 24.07
N GLU A 157 19.72 7.45 23.07
CA GLU A 157 20.02 7.89 21.70
C GLU A 157 18.83 8.64 21.06
N ILE A 158 17.61 8.16 21.31
CA ILE A 158 16.38 8.80 20.85
C ILE A 158 16.18 10.17 21.50
N LYS A 159 16.42 10.29 22.82
CA LYS A 159 16.30 11.57 23.55
C LYS A 159 17.30 12.60 23.04
N ASP A 160 18.53 12.18 22.75
CA ASP A 160 19.55 13.07 22.20
C ASP A 160 19.21 13.53 20.79
N LEU A 161 18.71 12.64 19.93
CA LEU A 161 18.24 13.01 18.61
C LEU A 161 17.05 13.99 18.70
N SER A 162 16.10 13.73 19.61
CA SER A 162 14.95 14.61 19.86
C SER A 162 15.38 16.04 20.25
N LYS A 163 16.41 16.18 21.10
CA LYS A 163 17.00 17.47 21.47
C LYS A 163 17.65 18.17 20.27
N LYS A 164 18.47 17.42 19.49
CA LYS A 164 19.20 17.98 18.33
C LYS A 164 18.25 18.44 17.21
N THR A 165 17.16 17.72 16.98
CA THR A 165 16.22 18.00 15.89
C THR A 165 15.06 18.90 16.31
N ASN A 166 14.95 19.22 17.60
CA ASN A 166 13.78 19.88 18.20
C ASN A 166 12.44 19.18 17.85
N PHE A 167 12.51 17.88 17.63
CA PHE A 167 11.36 17.06 17.24
C PHE A 167 10.92 16.21 18.45
N LYS A 168 9.70 16.46 18.94
CA LYS A 168 9.14 15.68 20.07
C LYS A 168 8.83 14.25 19.64
N ILE A 169 9.64 13.31 20.11
CA ILE A 169 9.48 11.88 19.86
C ILE A 169 8.84 11.28 21.10
N SER A 170 7.52 11.09 21.10
CA SER A 170 6.78 10.62 22.28
C SER A 170 6.26 9.20 22.14
N ASN A 171 6.09 8.71 20.92
CA ASN A 171 5.38 7.45 20.63
C ASN A 171 6.22 6.55 19.74
N ILE A 172 7.14 5.80 20.36
CA ILE A 172 7.95 4.80 19.67
C ILE A 172 7.55 3.43 20.16
N TYR A 173 7.27 2.56 19.20
CA TYR A 173 6.83 1.20 19.45
C TYR A 173 7.70 0.19 18.72
N ILE A 174 7.84 -0.98 19.33
CA ILE A 174 8.34 -2.20 18.68
C ILE A 174 7.13 -3.04 18.31
N MET A 175 7.10 -3.51 17.06
CA MET A 175 6.07 -4.40 16.53
C MET A 175 6.64 -5.81 16.39
N ASP A 176 5.85 -6.84 16.72
CA ASP A 176 6.18 -8.25 16.58
C ASP A 176 6.20 -8.74 15.11
N GLY A 177 6.95 -8.05 14.25
CA GLY A 177 7.09 -8.38 12.83
C GLY A 177 7.66 -9.77 12.59
N SER A 178 8.58 -10.21 13.48
CA SER A 178 9.20 -11.54 13.45
C SER A 178 8.23 -12.70 13.51
N LYS A 179 7.02 -12.48 14.01
CA LYS A 179 5.96 -13.50 14.04
C LYS A 179 5.54 -13.96 12.63
N ARG A 180 5.73 -13.12 11.62
CA ARG A 180 5.34 -13.37 10.23
C ARG A 180 6.53 -13.49 9.30
N SER A 181 7.48 -12.59 9.44
CA SER A 181 8.58 -12.47 8.50
C SER A 181 9.90 -12.14 9.20
N GLY A 182 11.01 -12.62 8.63
CA GLY A 182 12.35 -12.23 9.04
C GLY A 182 12.81 -10.88 8.49
N HIS A 183 12.01 -10.22 7.63
CA HIS A 183 12.38 -8.91 7.09
C HIS A 183 12.39 -7.83 8.17
N SER A 184 13.44 -7.02 8.16
CA SER A 184 13.63 -5.89 9.07
C SER A 184 13.14 -4.59 8.41
N ASN A 185 12.40 -3.78 9.17
CA ASN A 185 11.87 -2.49 8.70
C ASN A 185 11.60 -1.53 9.85
N ALA A 186 11.49 -0.23 9.52
CA ALA A 186 10.92 0.81 10.38
C ALA A 186 9.98 1.68 9.55
N TYR A 187 9.01 2.31 10.18
CA TYR A 187 8.12 3.24 9.48
C TYR A 187 7.54 4.29 10.41
N PHE A 188 7.28 5.44 9.85
CA PHE A 188 6.53 6.51 10.49
C PHE A 188 5.05 6.40 10.11
N THR A 189 4.15 6.52 11.08
CA THR A 189 2.70 6.44 10.85
C THR A 189 1.93 7.38 11.77
N GLY A 190 0.65 7.58 11.44
CA GLY A 190 -0.23 8.45 12.20
C GLY A 190 -0.21 9.90 11.74
N PHE A 191 -1.19 10.66 12.24
CA PHE A 191 -1.43 12.03 11.82
C PHE A 191 -1.57 12.97 13.03
N TYR A 192 -1.11 14.20 12.88
CA TYR A 192 -1.21 15.25 13.90
C TYR A 192 -0.63 14.83 15.27
N LYS A 193 -1.46 14.62 16.30
CA LYS A 193 -1.02 14.24 17.66
C LYS A 193 -0.76 12.74 17.86
N ASN A 194 -1.25 11.89 16.93
CA ASN A 194 -1.13 10.43 17.01
C ASN A 194 0.04 9.87 16.19
N LYS A 195 1.09 10.68 16.01
CA LYS A 195 2.31 10.25 15.33
C LYS A 195 2.99 9.12 16.11
N ARG A 196 3.38 8.07 15.37
CA ARG A 196 4.09 6.92 15.92
C ARG A 196 5.25 6.56 15.01
N ILE A 197 6.36 6.20 15.61
CA ILE A 197 7.45 5.52 14.93
C ILE A 197 7.39 4.07 15.38
N VAL A 198 7.42 3.17 14.43
CA VAL A 198 7.33 1.74 14.68
C VAL A 198 8.57 1.08 14.11
N PHE A 199 9.31 0.41 14.97
CA PHE A 199 10.40 -0.48 14.59
C PHE A 199 9.91 -1.93 14.62
N TYR A 200 10.35 -2.73 13.66
CA TYR A 200 10.17 -4.17 13.76
C TYR A 200 11.15 -4.71 14.82
N ASP A 201 10.73 -5.72 15.57
CA ASP A 201 11.60 -6.43 16.51
C ASP A 201 12.88 -6.94 15.82
N THR A 202 12.76 -7.48 14.61
CA THR A 202 13.88 -7.90 13.76
C THR A 202 14.90 -6.78 13.47
N LEU A 203 14.45 -5.52 13.42
CA LEU A 203 15.35 -4.38 13.19
C LEU A 203 16.11 -4.02 14.47
N ILE A 204 15.42 -4.05 15.61
CA ILE A 204 16.03 -3.80 16.93
C ILE A 204 17.12 -4.84 17.21
N ASP A 205 16.87 -6.12 16.89
CA ASP A 205 17.84 -7.20 17.06
C ASP A 205 19.06 -7.07 16.12
N LEU A 206 18.92 -6.40 14.97
CA LEU A 206 19.94 -6.28 13.94
C LEU A 206 20.89 -5.10 14.16
N LEU A 207 20.38 -3.97 14.64
CA LEU A 207 21.07 -2.69 14.65
C LEU A 207 21.55 -2.31 16.06
N THR A 208 22.69 -1.62 16.12
CA THR A 208 23.16 -0.98 17.36
C THR A 208 22.29 0.25 17.71
N PRO A 209 22.29 0.73 18.97
CA PRO A 209 21.54 1.93 19.36
C PRO A 209 21.86 3.17 18.51
N THR A 210 23.14 3.38 18.11
CA THR A 210 23.56 4.50 17.26
C THR A 210 23.09 4.36 15.82
N GLU A 211 23.06 3.13 15.29
CA GLU A 211 22.47 2.82 13.98
C GLU A 211 20.94 3.01 13.98
N ILE A 212 20.25 2.61 15.05
CA ILE A 212 18.80 2.86 15.23
C ILE A 212 18.53 4.39 15.25
N ARG A 213 19.37 5.16 15.92
CA ARG A 213 19.31 6.61 15.89
C ARG A 213 19.43 7.17 14.47
N SER A 214 20.35 6.63 13.64
CA SER A 214 20.55 7.10 12.29
C SER A 214 19.34 6.78 11.38
N VAL A 215 18.75 5.59 11.52
CA VAL A 215 17.51 5.21 10.85
C VAL A 215 16.36 6.10 11.31
N LEU A 216 16.26 6.38 12.61
CA LEU A 216 15.25 7.28 13.15
C LEU A 216 15.41 8.71 12.62
N ALA A 217 16.64 9.21 12.47
CA ALA A 217 16.91 10.51 11.87
C ALA A 217 16.45 10.58 10.41
N HIS A 218 16.59 9.49 9.65
CA HIS A 218 16.09 9.36 8.30
C HIS A 218 14.54 9.44 8.27
N GLU A 219 13.84 8.69 9.14
CA GLU A 219 12.38 8.73 9.26
C GLU A 219 11.86 10.13 9.65
N ILE A 220 12.56 10.81 10.55
CA ILE A 220 12.26 12.20 10.90
C ILE A 220 12.47 13.12 9.70
N GLY A 221 13.48 12.84 8.87
CA GLY A 221 13.75 13.56 7.62
C GLY A 221 12.53 13.56 6.69
N HIS A 222 11.88 12.42 6.48
CA HIS A 222 10.64 12.33 5.71
C HIS A 222 9.54 13.21 6.27
N TYR A 223 9.41 13.25 7.59
CA TYR A 223 8.40 14.08 8.24
C TYR A 223 8.69 15.58 8.13
N VAL A 224 9.92 16.01 8.47
CA VAL A 224 10.34 17.43 8.46
C VAL A 224 10.28 18.01 7.04
N LYS A 225 10.66 17.23 6.03
CA LYS A 225 10.56 17.59 4.62
C LYS A 225 9.14 17.49 4.06
N LYS A 226 8.16 17.06 4.88
CA LYS A 226 6.74 16.96 4.51
C LYS A 226 6.46 16.02 3.33
N HIS A 227 7.27 14.99 3.13
CA HIS A 227 7.15 14.06 2.02
C HIS A 227 5.78 13.36 1.99
N ILE A 228 5.27 12.97 3.17
CA ILE A 228 3.93 12.35 3.30
C ILE A 228 2.85 13.33 2.83
N MET A 229 2.92 14.60 3.27
CA MET A 229 1.93 15.62 2.91
C MET A 229 1.96 15.92 1.40
N LEU A 230 3.15 16.05 0.82
CA LEU A 230 3.31 16.25 -0.62
C LEU A 230 2.73 15.07 -1.41
N SER A 231 3.05 13.84 -1.02
CA SER A 231 2.52 12.63 -1.65
C SER A 231 1.00 12.56 -1.56
N MET A 232 0.40 12.97 -0.43
CA MET A 232 -1.06 13.06 -0.27
C MET A 232 -1.69 14.08 -1.22
N ILE A 233 -1.11 15.29 -1.32
CA ILE A 233 -1.63 16.34 -2.23
C ILE A 233 -1.58 15.85 -3.68
N ILE A 234 -0.47 15.25 -4.10
CA ILE A 234 -0.34 14.70 -5.45
C ILE A 234 -1.36 13.57 -5.68
N ASN A 235 -1.53 12.68 -4.70
CA ASN A 235 -2.50 11.58 -4.79
C ASN A 235 -3.94 12.12 -4.92
N PHE A 236 -4.32 13.14 -4.14
CA PHE A 236 -5.65 13.76 -4.21
C PHE A 236 -5.88 14.47 -5.53
N PHE A 237 -4.87 15.15 -6.07
CA PHE A 237 -4.96 15.78 -7.39
C PHE A 237 -5.08 14.74 -8.51
N MET A 238 -4.27 13.68 -8.48
CA MET A 238 -4.35 12.60 -9.46
C MET A 238 -5.68 11.84 -9.38
N SER A 239 -6.20 11.62 -8.17
CA SER A 239 -7.50 10.99 -7.99
C SER A 239 -8.66 11.88 -8.49
N PHE A 240 -8.55 13.21 -8.35
CA PHE A 240 -9.52 14.14 -8.95
C PHE A 240 -9.61 13.95 -10.46
N ILE A 241 -8.47 13.94 -11.13
CA ILE A 241 -8.39 13.70 -12.59
C ILE A 241 -8.98 12.32 -12.93
N PHE A 242 -8.65 11.30 -12.14
CA PHE A 242 -9.13 9.93 -12.35
C PHE A 242 -10.66 9.83 -12.23
N PHE A 243 -11.26 10.38 -11.18
CA PHE A 243 -12.72 10.40 -11.02
C PHE A 243 -13.41 11.17 -12.13
N TYR A 244 -12.83 12.29 -12.59
CA TYR A 244 -13.36 13.04 -13.72
C TYR A 244 -13.29 12.26 -15.03
N ILE A 245 -12.18 11.56 -15.28
CA ILE A 245 -12.06 10.69 -16.46
C ILE A 245 -13.09 9.57 -16.42
N ILE A 246 -13.27 8.90 -15.28
CA ILE A 246 -14.31 7.86 -15.13
C ILE A 246 -15.69 8.45 -15.47
N TYR A 247 -16.03 9.61 -14.90
CA TYR A 247 -17.30 10.28 -15.19
C TYR A 247 -17.50 10.53 -16.69
N LYS A 248 -16.48 11.05 -17.38
CA LYS A 248 -16.56 11.24 -18.83
C LYS A 248 -16.68 9.92 -19.61
N MET A 249 -15.99 8.89 -19.16
CA MET A 249 -16.07 7.57 -19.81
C MET A 249 -17.42 6.89 -19.59
N THR A 250 -18.12 7.15 -18.48
CA THR A 250 -19.48 6.61 -18.28
C THR A 250 -20.50 7.16 -19.26
N SER A 251 -20.24 8.31 -19.89
CA SER A 251 -21.10 8.90 -20.92
C SER A 251 -20.85 8.32 -22.33
N ILE A 252 -19.87 7.42 -22.50
CA ILE A 252 -19.55 6.81 -23.78
C ILE A 252 -20.29 5.45 -23.88
N GLU A 253 -21.49 5.47 -24.45
CA GLU A 253 -22.35 4.28 -24.59
C GLU A 253 -21.62 3.10 -25.25
N MET A 254 -20.83 3.39 -26.31
CA MET A 254 -20.07 2.38 -27.06
C MET A 254 -19.13 1.56 -26.15
N LEU A 255 -18.55 2.18 -25.09
CA LEU A 255 -17.66 1.46 -24.15
C LEU A 255 -18.37 0.29 -23.45
N PHE A 256 -19.66 0.42 -23.19
CA PHE A 256 -20.45 -0.56 -22.45
C PHE A 256 -21.20 -1.50 -23.39
N THR A 257 -21.69 -1.03 -24.54
CA THR A 257 -22.37 -1.86 -25.53
C THR A 257 -21.42 -2.91 -26.11
N GLU A 258 -20.17 -2.57 -26.37
CA GLU A 258 -19.13 -3.53 -26.80
C GLU A 258 -18.81 -4.60 -25.72
N LEU A 259 -19.14 -4.32 -24.45
CA LEU A 259 -19.01 -5.26 -23.35
C LEU A 259 -20.33 -6.03 -23.06
N GLY A 260 -21.30 -5.93 -23.95
CA GLY A 260 -22.59 -6.61 -23.84
C GLY A 260 -23.59 -5.95 -22.86
N VAL A 261 -23.43 -4.64 -22.58
CA VAL A 261 -24.26 -3.91 -21.60
C VAL A 261 -24.80 -2.64 -22.23
N ASP A 262 -26.11 -2.49 -22.35
CA ASP A 262 -26.75 -1.30 -22.94
C ASP A 262 -26.65 -0.06 -22.03
N GLN A 263 -26.82 -0.27 -20.73
CA GLN A 263 -26.61 0.77 -19.71
C GLN A 263 -25.82 0.17 -18.55
N ALA A 264 -24.70 0.82 -18.22
CA ALA A 264 -23.86 0.36 -17.12
C ALA A 264 -24.52 0.65 -15.77
N SER A 265 -24.67 -0.37 -14.96
CA SER A 265 -25.01 -0.21 -13.55
C SER A 265 -23.80 0.30 -12.75
N SER A 266 -24.06 0.79 -11.55
CA SER A 266 -22.99 1.28 -10.66
C SER A 266 -21.93 0.22 -10.36
N SER A 267 -22.31 -1.05 -10.17
CA SER A 267 -21.34 -2.14 -9.94
C SER A 267 -20.50 -2.42 -11.18
N GLN A 268 -21.11 -2.41 -12.36
CA GLN A 268 -20.41 -2.65 -13.62
C GLN A 268 -19.35 -1.58 -13.91
N ILE A 269 -19.65 -0.31 -13.58
CA ILE A 269 -18.68 0.78 -13.67
C ILE A 269 -17.48 0.49 -12.76
N VAL A 270 -17.71 0.17 -11.49
CA VAL A 270 -16.63 -0.11 -10.54
C VAL A 270 -15.82 -1.33 -10.97
N ILE A 271 -16.45 -2.40 -11.43
CA ILE A 271 -15.78 -3.62 -11.92
C ILE A 271 -14.89 -3.27 -13.12
N LEU A 272 -15.43 -2.60 -14.15
CA LEU A 272 -14.68 -2.26 -15.36
C LEU A 272 -13.46 -1.40 -15.03
N PHE A 273 -13.65 -0.31 -14.28
CA PHE A 273 -12.54 0.59 -13.97
C PHE A 273 -11.53 -0.04 -13.01
N SER A 274 -11.95 -0.95 -12.12
CA SER A 274 -11.03 -1.73 -11.28
C SER A 274 -10.13 -2.65 -12.12
N LEU A 275 -10.64 -3.21 -13.21
CA LEU A 275 -9.86 -4.03 -14.15
C LEU A 275 -8.90 -3.19 -15.02
N LEU A 276 -9.27 -1.95 -15.35
CA LEU A 276 -8.45 -1.03 -16.15
C LEU A 276 -7.40 -0.28 -15.32
N LEU A 277 -7.66 -0.07 -14.03
CA LEU A 277 -6.81 0.71 -13.14
C LEU A 277 -5.33 0.26 -13.12
N PRO A 278 -4.99 -1.04 -13.07
CA PRO A 278 -3.60 -1.48 -13.13
C PRO A 278 -2.86 -1.04 -14.39
N CYS A 279 -3.56 -1.00 -15.54
CA CYS A 279 -2.98 -0.53 -16.80
C CYS A 279 -2.63 0.96 -16.73
N VAL A 280 -3.53 1.77 -16.18
CA VAL A 280 -3.30 3.22 -15.99
C VAL A 280 -2.15 3.45 -15.02
N LEU A 281 -2.15 2.76 -13.87
CA LEU A 281 -1.12 2.88 -12.86
C LEU A 281 0.26 2.48 -13.36
N TYR A 282 0.35 1.52 -14.30
CA TYR A 282 1.60 1.12 -14.90
C TYR A 282 2.35 2.29 -15.55
N PHE A 283 1.63 3.17 -16.25
CA PHE A 283 2.23 4.36 -16.90
C PHE A 283 2.52 5.50 -15.92
N ILE A 284 1.80 5.56 -14.81
CA ILE A 284 1.94 6.63 -13.81
C ILE A 284 3.03 6.30 -12.78
N THR A 285 3.23 5.02 -12.46
CA THR A 285 4.19 4.55 -11.45
C THR A 285 5.60 5.13 -11.61
N PRO A 286 6.20 5.24 -12.81
CA PRO A 286 7.53 5.83 -12.98
C PRO A 286 7.65 7.27 -12.44
N LEU A 287 6.60 8.08 -12.60
CA LEU A 287 6.57 9.46 -12.09
C LEU A 287 6.65 9.49 -10.56
N PHE A 288 5.87 8.63 -9.91
CA PHE A 288 5.91 8.48 -8.45
C PHE A 288 7.24 7.91 -7.96
N SER A 289 7.86 6.99 -8.72
CA SER A 289 9.16 6.43 -8.38
C SER A 289 10.26 7.49 -8.35
N VAL A 290 10.30 8.38 -9.34
CA VAL A 290 11.26 9.49 -9.38
C VAL A 290 11.10 10.40 -8.17
N LEU A 291 9.87 10.79 -7.83
CA LEU A 291 9.60 11.61 -6.66
C LEU A 291 10.00 10.92 -5.35
N SER A 292 9.63 9.65 -5.21
CA SER A 292 9.97 8.85 -4.03
C SER A 292 11.47 8.75 -3.82
N ARG A 293 12.24 8.49 -4.89
CA ARG A 293 13.72 8.43 -4.83
C ARG A 293 14.35 9.76 -4.44
N LYS A 294 13.81 10.89 -4.93
CA LYS A 294 14.24 12.22 -4.49
C LYS A 294 14.02 12.41 -2.99
N ASN A 295 12.85 12.02 -2.50
CA ASN A 295 12.51 12.10 -1.08
C ASN A 295 13.46 11.26 -0.21
N GLU A 296 13.91 10.10 -0.69
CA GLU A 296 14.91 9.27 0.00
C GLU A 296 16.25 10.00 0.16
N TYR A 297 16.75 10.63 -0.90
CA TYR A 297 17.99 11.41 -0.82
C TYR A 297 17.87 12.61 0.13
N GLU A 298 16.73 13.27 0.16
CA GLU A 298 16.47 14.37 1.07
C GLU A 298 16.42 13.89 2.54
N ALA A 299 15.83 12.72 2.80
CA ALA A 299 15.80 12.11 4.12
C ALA A 299 17.18 11.62 4.56
N ASP A 300 17.98 11.03 3.66
CA ASP A 300 19.36 10.64 3.91
C ASP A 300 20.23 11.86 4.26
N ASN A 301 20.10 12.95 3.52
CA ASN A 301 20.82 14.19 3.79
C ASN A 301 20.42 14.80 5.14
N TYR A 302 19.15 14.71 5.52
CA TYR A 302 18.70 15.13 6.84
C TYR A 302 19.32 14.26 7.93
N ALA A 303 19.32 12.93 7.77
CA ALA A 303 19.95 12.02 8.71
C ALA A 303 21.46 12.27 8.86
N LYS A 304 22.17 12.51 7.76
CA LYS A 304 23.60 12.87 7.75
C LYS A 304 23.91 14.13 8.59
N LEU A 305 23.00 15.10 8.67
CA LEU A 305 23.18 16.33 9.45
C LEU A 305 22.95 16.13 10.96
N HIS A 306 22.15 15.12 11.35
CA HIS A 306 21.68 14.95 12.73
C HIS A 306 22.20 13.68 13.43
N SER A 307 22.82 12.76 12.68
CA SER A 307 23.46 11.52 13.15
C SER A 307 24.81 11.30 12.48
N ASP A 308 25.52 10.23 12.85
CA ASP A 308 26.74 9.86 12.13
C ASP A 308 26.40 9.20 10.79
N LYS A 309 27.00 9.70 9.71
CA LYS A 309 26.80 9.14 8.37
C LYS A 309 27.29 7.70 8.25
N ASN A 310 28.32 7.30 9.04
CA ASN A 310 28.85 5.96 9.01
C ASN A 310 27.87 4.96 9.64
N ASP A 311 27.17 5.37 10.71
CA ASP A 311 26.12 4.55 11.31
C ASP A 311 24.94 4.38 10.35
N LEU A 312 24.56 5.41 9.59
CA LEU A 312 23.55 5.31 8.55
C LEU A 312 23.99 4.38 7.41
N ILE A 313 25.23 4.49 6.95
CA ILE A 313 25.79 3.60 5.92
C ILE A 313 25.82 2.16 6.44
N SER A 314 26.27 1.93 7.66
CA SER A 314 26.31 0.61 8.29
C SER A 314 24.92 0.00 8.40
N SER A 315 23.95 0.77 8.91
CA SER A 315 22.54 0.31 9.02
C SER A 315 21.95 -0.07 7.66
N LEU A 316 22.18 0.76 6.63
CA LEU A 316 21.75 0.45 5.26
C LEU A 316 22.37 -0.86 4.75
N LEU A 317 23.66 -1.08 4.93
CA LEU A 317 24.35 -2.30 4.50
C LEU A 317 23.80 -3.53 5.23
N LYS A 318 23.57 -3.43 6.55
CA LYS A 318 22.99 -4.52 7.34
C LYS A 318 21.57 -4.85 6.86
N LEU A 319 20.71 -3.83 6.68
CA LEU A 319 19.33 -4.00 6.21
C LEU A 319 19.28 -4.63 4.80
N TYR A 320 20.14 -4.19 3.88
CA TYR A 320 20.17 -4.74 2.53
C TYR A 320 20.67 -6.19 2.51
N LYS A 321 21.66 -6.52 3.34
CA LYS A 321 22.17 -7.88 3.50
C LYS A 321 21.12 -8.80 4.10
N GLU A 322 20.50 -8.38 5.21
CA GLU A 322 19.47 -9.17 5.89
C GLU A 322 18.23 -9.39 5.01
N ASN A 323 17.77 -8.36 4.34
CA ASN A 323 16.59 -8.44 3.45
C ASN A 323 16.89 -9.05 2.06
N LEU A 324 18.13 -9.49 1.78
CA LEU A 324 18.60 -9.98 0.47
C LEU A 324 18.20 -9.03 -0.67
N SER A 325 18.30 -7.74 -0.42
CA SER A 325 17.94 -6.72 -1.39
C SER A 325 19.04 -6.53 -2.45
N LEU A 326 18.65 -6.08 -3.65
CA LEU A 326 19.60 -5.85 -4.74
C LEU A 326 20.53 -4.68 -4.41
N ILE A 327 21.84 -4.95 -4.33
CA ILE A 327 22.87 -3.95 -4.03
C ILE A 327 22.97 -2.92 -5.16
N LYS A 328 22.85 -3.38 -6.41
CA LYS A 328 22.92 -2.55 -7.62
C LYS A 328 21.93 -3.06 -8.64
N SER A 329 21.24 -2.16 -9.32
CA SER A 329 20.39 -2.47 -10.45
C SER A 329 20.73 -1.55 -11.64
N SER A 330 20.20 -1.86 -12.83
CA SER A 330 20.30 -0.94 -13.98
C SER A 330 19.69 0.41 -13.59
N PRO A 331 20.35 1.55 -13.89
CA PRO A 331 19.81 2.88 -13.60
C PRO A 331 18.42 3.10 -14.20
N ILE A 332 18.19 2.63 -15.42
CA ILE A 332 16.89 2.72 -16.09
C ILE A 332 15.84 1.91 -15.32
N TYR A 333 16.13 0.66 -14.98
CA TYR A 333 15.21 -0.17 -14.22
C TYR A 333 14.91 0.44 -12.85
N SER A 334 15.93 0.91 -12.15
CA SER A 334 15.79 1.55 -10.84
C SER A 334 14.95 2.82 -10.91
N SER A 335 15.14 3.68 -11.92
CA SER A 335 14.37 4.92 -12.07
C SER A 335 12.89 4.69 -12.37
N ILE A 336 12.55 3.60 -13.06
CA ILE A 336 11.17 3.30 -13.48
C ILE A 336 10.42 2.50 -12.40
N TYR A 337 11.06 1.47 -11.84
CA TYR A 337 10.36 0.46 -11.04
C TYR A 337 10.69 0.48 -9.55
N SER A 338 11.71 1.23 -9.11
CA SER A 338 12.12 1.25 -7.71
C SER A 338 11.69 2.55 -7.02
N SER A 339 10.86 2.44 -6.00
CA SER A 339 10.48 3.57 -5.13
C SER A 339 11.63 4.06 -4.25
N HIS A 340 12.64 3.22 -4.01
CA HIS A 340 13.84 3.58 -3.26
C HIS A 340 15.08 3.44 -4.15
N PRO A 341 16.08 4.35 -4.03
CA PRO A 341 17.38 4.17 -4.63
C PRO A 341 18.06 2.90 -4.10
N THR A 342 18.95 2.29 -4.89
CA THR A 342 19.74 1.17 -4.41
C THR A 342 20.68 1.60 -3.26
N VAL A 343 21.13 0.64 -2.44
CA VAL A 343 22.09 0.95 -1.37
C VAL A 343 23.35 1.62 -1.92
N PHE A 344 23.80 1.20 -3.09
CA PHE A 344 24.97 1.78 -3.75
C PHE A 344 24.77 3.27 -4.08
N GLU A 345 23.61 3.63 -4.62
CA GLU A 345 23.25 5.02 -4.93
C GLU A 345 23.14 5.87 -3.65
N ARG A 346 22.51 5.35 -2.59
CA ARG A 346 22.36 6.03 -1.29
C ARG A 346 23.72 6.27 -0.62
N ILE A 347 24.59 5.25 -0.59
CA ILE A 347 25.94 5.39 -0.01
C ILE A 347 26.77 6.41 -0.78
N ASN A 348 26.70 6.42 -2.11
CA ASN A 348 27.41 7.43 -2.89
C ASN A 348 26.93 8.85 -2.56
N ASN A 349 25.62 9.06 -2.44
CA ASN A 349 25.05 10.35 -2.02
C ASN A 349 25.50 10.76 -0.60
N LEU A 350 25.56 9.82 0.33
CA LEU A 350 26.02 10.08 1.70
C LEU A 350 27.50 10.44 1.80
N LYS A 351 28.33 9.95 0.86
CA LYS A 351 29.77 10.24 0.83
C LYS A 351 30.11 11.60 0.23
N LEU A 352 29.22 12.14 -0.61
CA LEU A 352 29.30 13.52 -1.10
C LEU A 352 29.05 14.54 0.02
#